data_2f51669e60dd43b7df9cda9595c23841
#
_entry.id   2f51669e60dd43b7df9cda9595c23841
#
_cell.length_a   1.000
_cell.length_b   1.000
_cell.length_c   1.000
_cell.angle_alpha   90.00
_cell.angle_beta   90.00
_cell.angle_gamma   90.00
#
_symmetry.space_group_name_H-M   'P 1'
#
loop_
_entity.id
_entity.type
_entity.pdbx_description
1 polymer ?
#
loop_
_entity_poly.entity_id
_entity_poly.type
_entity_poly.pdbx_seq_one_letter_code
_entity_poly.pdbx_strand_id
1 'polypeptide(L)'
;MNRRLVLFSAATIVVGATVLGHSQTTGDALDPVLVAADTHKVAFENAFVRILEVRIPAGKTEPRHRHPHGLSVYFSDWEAKGTVDGKPAQVNSRKSGTFAWSDAVVHTVENVGKTEGRVLLIELKY
;
A
#
# COMPACT_ATOMS: atom_id res chain seq x y z
N MET A 1 -10.59 -3.29 -82.85
CA MET A 1 -10.93 -4.02 -81.59
C MET A 1 -10.09 -3.42 -80.44
N ASN A 2 -10.66 -2.46 -79.69
CA ASN A 2 -9.94 -1.79 -78.61
C ASN A 2 -10.19 -2.52 -77.29
N ARG A 3 -9.18 -3.22 -76.75
CA ARG A 3 -9.20 -3.79 -75.45
C ARG A 3 -8.87 -2.69 -74.46
N ARG A 4 -9.84 -2.25 -73.65
CA ARG A 4 -9.62 -1.39 -72.51
C ARG A 4 -9.09 -2.22 -71.33
N LEU A 5 -7.89 -1.90 -70.91
CA LEU A 5 -7.27 -2.44 -69.68
C LEU A 5 -7.88 -1.74 -68.48
N VAL A 6 -8.57 -2.48 -67.60
CA VAL A 6 -9.10 -1.98 -66.37
C VAL A 6 -8.06 -2.27 -65.27
N LEU A 7 -7.44 -1.22 -64.77
CA LEU A 7 -6.53 -1.30 -63.63
C LEU A 7 -7.36 -1.28 -62.34
N PHE A 8 -7.37 -2.39 -61.61
CA PHE A 8 -7.89 -2.44 -60.27
C PHE A 8 -6.81 -1.92 -59.31
N SER A 9 -7.08 -0.74 -58.70
CA SER A 9 -6.25 -0.20 -57.64
C SER A 9 -6.66 -0.87 -56.32
N ALA A 10 -5.78 -1.69 -55.75
CA ALA A 10 -5.98 -2.30 -54.45
C ALA A 10 -5.63 -1.25 -53.38
N ALA A 11 -6.64 -0.73 -52.67
CA ALA A 11 -6.44 0.11 -51.53
C ALA A 11 -6.06 -0.76 -50.31
N THR A 12 -4.81 -0.67 -49.88
CA THR A 12 -4.32 -1.32 -48.67
C THR A 12 -4.81 -0.51 -47.48
N ILE A 13 -5.76 -1.04 -46.73
CA ILE A 13 -6.18 -0.46 -45.44
C ILE A 13 -5.16 -0.87 -44.39
N VAL A 14 -4.34 0.07 -43.96
CA VAL A 14 -3.47 -0.11 -42.79
C VAL A 14 -4.32 0.11 -41.53
N VAL A 15 -4.73 -0.98 -40.90
CA VAL A 15 -5.35 -0.92 -39.55
C VAL A 15 -4.24 -0.64 -38.56
N GLY A 16 -4.13 0.61 -38.14
CA GLY A 16 -3.25 1.01 -37.05
C GLY A 16 -3.80 0.47 -35.73
N ALA A 17 -3.16 -0.55 -35.17
CA ALA A 17 -3.42 -0.98 -33.80
C ALA A 17 -2.89 0.09 -32.83
N THR A 18 -3.80 0.89 -32.28
CA THR A 18 -3.48 1.75 -31.14
C THR A 18 -3.26 0.86 -29.92
N VAL A 19 -2.01 0.62 -29.59
CA VAL A 19 -1.62 0.04 -28.28
C VAL A 19 -1.99 1.08 -27.24
N LEU A 20 -3.13 0.89 -26.57
CA LEU A 20 -3.45 1.60 -25.34
C LEU A 20 -2.41 1.18 -24.30
N GLY A 21 -1.39 2.00 -24.14
CA GLY A 21 -0.42 1.84 -23.06
C GLY A 21 -1.16 1.84 -21.73
N HIS A 22 -1.25 0.68 -21.09
CA HIS A 22 -1.64 0.61 -19.69
C HIS A 22 -0.55 1.34 -18.91
N SER A 23 -0.88 2.54 -18.43
CA SER A 23 -0.06 3.21 -17.43
C SER A 23 -0.05 2.29 -16.21
N GLN A 24 1.02 1.52 -16.06
CA GLN A 24 1.29 0.85 -14.78
C GLN A 24 1.53 1.99 -13.80
N THR A 25 0.56 2.26 -12.93
CA THR A 25 0.80 3.00 -11.71
C THR A 25 1.85 2.19 -10.98
N THR A 26 3.10 2.66 -10.98
CA THR A 26 4.16 2.10 -10.15
C THR A 26 3.65 2.22 -8.73
N GLY A 27 3.32 1.10 -8.08
CA GLY A 27 2.86 1.07 -6.71
C GLY A 27 3.86 1.81 -5.81
N ASP A 28 3.38 2.40 -4.72
CA ASP A 28 4.26 3.07 -3.76
C ASP A 28 5.33 2.09 -3.27
N ALA A 29 6.61 2.39 -3.58
CA ALA A 29 7.74 1.54 -3.19
C ALA A 29 7.89 1.37 -1.66
N LEU A 30 7.17 2.18 -0.86
CA LEU A 30 7.11 2.10 0.59
C LEU A 30 5.77 1.54 1.10
N ASP A 31 4.94 0.98 0.22
CA ASP A 31 3.69 0.33 0.64
C ASP A 31 4.00 -0.82 1.63
N PRO A 32 3.42 -0.81 2.85
CA PRO A 32 3.68 -1.82 3.87
C PRO A 32 3.34 -3.24 3.41
N VAL A 33 2.35 -3.43 2.54
CA VAL A 33 2.00 -4.77 2.03
C VAL A 33 3.05 -5.32 1.04
N LEU A 34 3.99 -4.48 0.59
CA LEU A 34 5.13 -4.88 -0.22
C LEU A 34 6.39 -5.04 0.63
N VAL A 35 6.73 -4.01 1.42
CA VAL A 35 8.02 -3.98 2.15
C VAL A 35 7.98 -4.67 3.51
N ALA A 36 6.80 -4.79 4.12
CA ALA A 36 6.55 -5.43 5.41
C ALA A 36 5.43 -6.49 5.30
N ALA A 37 5.44 -7.27 4.23
CA ALA A 37 4.39 -8.25 3.87
C ALA A 37 4.22 -9.38 4.91
N ASP A 38 5.21 -9.63 5.74
CA ASP A 38 5.15 -10.60 6.83
C ASP A 38 4.32 -10.11 8.03
N THR A 39 4.16 -8.79 8.17
CA THR A 39 3.38 -8.18 9.26
C THR A 39 2.10 -7.50 8.80
N HIS A 40 2.00 -7.08 7.53
CA HIS A 40 0.85 -6.35 6.98
C HIS A 40 0.10 -7.16 5.94
N LYS A 41 -1.21 -7.30 6.10
CA LYS A 41 -2.10 -7.97 5.13
C LYS A 41 -3.34 -7.13 4.88
N VAL A 42 -3.75 -7.04 3.61
CA VAL A 42 -5.03 -6.39 3.26
C VAL A 42 -6.17 -7.28 3.75
N ALA A 43 -6.96 -6.76 4.69
CA ALA A 43 -8.18 -7.41 5.17
C ALA A 43 -9.43 -6.97 4.38
N PHE A 44 -9.45 -5.71 3.94
CA PHE A 44 -10.53 -5.14 3.13
C PHE A 44 -10.01 -3.94 2.35
N GLU A 45 -10.56 -3.72 1.16
CA GLU A 45 -10.23 -2.54 0.35
C GLU A 45 -11.39 -2.16 -0.57
N ASN A 46 -11.66 -0.85 -0.68
CA ASN A 46 -12.59 -0.27 -1.65
C ASN A 46 -12.08 1.10 -2.14
N ALA A 47 -12.92 1.87 -2.81
CA ALA A 47 -12.54 3.20 -3.33
C ALA A 47 -12.21 4.23 -2.22
N PHE A 48 -12.66 4.03 -0.99
CA PHE A 48 -12.58 5.00 0.10
C PHE A 48 -11.56 4.64 1.17
N VAL A 49 -11.39 3.34 1.43
CA VAL A 49 -10.55 2.85 2.52
C VAL A 49 -9.78 1.61 2.11
N ARG A 50 -8.61 1.42 2.72
CA ARG A 50 -7.90 0.15 2.79
C ARG A 50 -7.75 -0.23 4.28
N ILE A 51 -8.15 -1.44 4.64
CA ILE A 51 -8.01 -1.95 6.01
C ILE A 51 -6.92 -3.01 6.01
N LEU A 52 -5.89 -2.79 6.82
CA LEU A 52 -4.78 -3.72 7.00
C LEU A 52 -4.90 -4.41 8.37
N GLU A 53 -4.81 -5.73 8.36
CA GLU A 53 -4.50 -6.49 9.57
C GLU A 53 -3.00 -6.49 9.77
N VAL A 54 -2.55 -6.01 10.94
CA VAL A 54 -1.14 -5.90 11.30
C VAL A 54 -0.85 -6.75 12.52
N ARG A 55 0.20 -7.60 12.41
CA ARG A 55 0.70 -8.44 13.50
C ARG A 55 2.21 -8.29 13.59
N ILE A 56 2.67 -7.72 14.70
CA ILE A 56 4.08 -7.46 14.93
C ILE A 56 4.55 -8.32 16.12
N PRO A 57 5.22 -9.45 15.88
CA PRO A 57 5.76 -10.29 16.95
C PRO A 57 6.68 -9.49 17.90
N ALA A 58 6.76 -9.92 19.16
CA ALA A 58 7.69 -9.33 20.11
C ALA A 58 9.13 -9.37 19.58
N GLY A 59 9.84 -8.26 19.67
CA GLY A 59 11.20 -8.09 19.15
C GLY A 59 11.33 -7.85 17.63
N LYS A 60 10.22 -7.90 16.89
CA LYS A 60 10.23 -7.64 15.44
C LYS A 60 10.41 -6.15 15.17
N THR A 61 11.30 -5.83 14.24
CA THR A 61 11.42 -4.51 13.62
C THR A 61 10.88 -4.58 12.19
N GLU A 62 9.96 -3.71 11.85
CA GLU A 62 9.44 -3.56 10.49
C GLU A 62 10.35 -2.65 9.68
N PRO A 63 10.53 -2.94 8.38
CA PRO A 63 11.24 -2.03 7.48
C PRO A 63 10.54 -0.67 7.39
N ARG A 64 11.27 0.34 6.94
CA ARG A 64 10.72 1.67 6.65
C ARG A 64 9.60 1.55 5.62
N HIS A 65 8.42 2.06 5.97
CA HIS A 65 7.22 2.01 5.15
C HIS A 65 6.36 3.26 5.33
N ARG A 66 5.35 3.41 4.48
CA ARG A 66 4.47 4.58 4.45
C ARG A 66 3.02 4.19 4.69
N HIS A 67 2.31 5.02 5.48
CA HIS A 67 0.86 5.01 5.56
C HIS A 67 0.29 6.37 5.18
N PRO A 68 -0.87 6.44 4.51
CA PRO A 68 -1.67 7.65 4.45
C PRO A 68 -2.24 7.99 5.84
N HIS A 69 -2.97 9.07 5.96
CA HIS A 69 -3.70 9.35 7.20
C HIS A 69 -4.78 8.28 7.47
N GLY A 70 -5.07 8.03 8.73
CA GLY A 70 -5.99 6.98 9.09
C GLY A 70 -6.13 6.74 10.59
N LEU A 71 -6.78 5.63 10.92
CA LEU A 71 -7.07 5.22 12.28
C LEU A 71 -6.45 3.85 12.57
N SER A 72 -5.73 3.76 13.68
CA SER A 72 -5.26 2.49 14.23
C SER A 72 -6.16 2.03 15.36
N VAL A 73 -6.62 0.77 15.32
CA VAL A 73 -7.39 0.14 16.40
C VAL A 73 -6.56 -1.00 16.98
N TYR A 74 -6.34 -1.00 18.29
CA TYR A 74 -5.45 -1.95 18.97
C TYR A 74 -6.24 -3.10 19.59
N PHE A 75 -5.78 -4.34 19.35
CA PHE A 75 -6.40 -5.57 19.84
C PHE A 75 -5.51 -6.35 20.84
N SER A 76 -4.35 -5.79 21.17
CA SER A 76 -3.47 -6.33 22.20
C SER A 76 -2.76 -5.20 22.94
N ASP A 77 -2.28 -5.50 24.14
CA ASP A 77 -1.35 -4.64 24.87
C ASP A 77 0.06 -4.91 24.37
N TRP A 78 0.78 -3.88 23.93
CA TRP A 78 2.15 -4.01 23.46
C TRP A 78 2.91 -2.68 23.50
N GLU A 79 4.24 -2.73 23.35
CA GLU A 79 5.11 -1.56 23.37
C GLU A 79 5.69 -1.32 21.98
N ALA A 80 5.31 -0.19 21.39
CA ALA A 80 5.75 0.21 20.06
C ALA A 80 6.84 1.28 20.14
N LYS A 81 8.00 1.01 19.53
CA LYS A 81 9.00 2.04 19.26
C LYS A 81 8.88 2.46 17.80
N GLY A 82 8.35 3.66 17.60
CA GLY A 82 8.20 4.26 16.27
C GLY A 82 9.34 5.25 15.99
N THR A 83 9.88 5.19 14.77
CA THR A 83 10.85 6.18 14.27
C THR A 83 10.30 6.77 12.99
N VAL A 84 9.76 7.99 13.08
CA VAL A 84 9.28 8.76 11.94
C VAL A 84 10.47 9.43 11.26
N ASP A 85 10.47 9.48 9.93
CA ASP A 85 11.51 10.15 9.16
C ASP A 85 11.80 11.57 9.68
N GLY A 86 13.06 11.85 9.94
CA GLY A 86 13.53 13.15 10.44
C GLY A 86 13.20 13.45 11.92
N LYS A 87 12.66 12.48 12.68
CA LYS A 87 12.31 12.66 14.11
C LYS A 87 13.01 11.62 14.98
N PRO A 88 13.25 11.93 16.28
CA PRO A 88 13.74 10.94 17.24
C PRO A 88 12.74 9.80 17.42
N ALA A 89 13.26 8.59 17.69
CA ALA A 89 12.43 7.45 18.05
C ALA A 89 11.64 7.71 19.34
N GLN A 90 10.40 7.22 19.36
CA GLN A 90 9.52 7.31 20.54
C GLN A 90 8.94 5.94 20.87
N VAL A 91 8.89 5.61 22.15
CA VAL A 91 8.24 4.41 22.66
C VAL A 91 6.85 4.79 23.21
N ASN A 92 5.84 4.05 22.78
CA ASN A 92 4.46 4.25 23.17
C ASN A 92 3.83 2.91 23.58
N SER A 93 3.22 2.88 24.76
CA SER A 93 2.36 1.77 25.17
C SER A 93 1.06 1.81 24.39
N ARG A 94 0.68 0.67 23.82
CA ARG A 94 -0.61 0.47 23.15
C ARG A 94 -1.48 -0.45 24.00
N LYS A 95 -2.72 -0.06 24.19
CA LYS A 95 -3.69 -0.79 25.02
C LYS A 95 -4.79 -1.38 24.15
N SER A 96 -5.12 -2.65 24.39
CA SER A 96 -6.24 -3.32 23.73
C SER A 96 -7.55 -2.53 23.93
N GLY A 97 -8.35 -2.44 22.88
CA GLY A 97 -9.62 -1.70 22.88
C GLY A 97 -9.48 -0.19 22.72
N THR A 98 -8.26 0.33 22.51
CA THR A 98 -8.03 1.76 22.23
C THR A 98 -7.78 2.00 20.73
N PHE A 99 -7.82 3.26 20.34
CA PHE A 99 -7.53 3.68 18.98
C PHE A 99 -6.71 4.97 18.96
N ALA A 100 -6.06 5.25 17.82
CA ALA A 100 -5.33 6.48 17.60
C ALA A 100 -5.46 6.93 16.14
N TRP A 101 -5.64 8.22 15.95
CA TRP A 101 -5.50 8.86 14.63
C TRP A 101 -4.02 9.06 14.31
N SER A 102 -3.66 8.94 13.05
CA SER A 102 -2.35 9.35 12.53
C SER A 102 -2.49 10.12 11.22
N ASP A 103 -1.72 11.17 11.08
CA ASP A 103 -1.49 11.81 9.79
C ASP A 103 -0.63 10.89 8.91
N ALA A 104 -0.54 11.23 7.61
CA ALA A 104 0.32 10.49 6.70
C ALA A 104 1.75 10.44 7.24
N VAL A 105 2.36 9.26 7.23
CA VAL A 105 3.64 9.01 7.90
C VAL A 105 4.53 8.08 7.10
N VAL A 106 5.84 8.34 7.15
CA VAL A 106 6.88 7.37 6.76
C VAL A 106 7.68 7.06 8.02
N HIS A 107 7.73 5.77 8.39
CA HIS A 107 8.32 5.33 9.64
C HIS A 107 8.87 3.90 9.59
N THR A 108 9.61 3.55 10.63
CA THR A 108 9.86 2.18 11.06
C THR A 108 9.17 1.93 12.39
N VAL A 109 8.74 0.70 12.65
CA VAL A 109 8.16 0.30 13.93
C VAL A 109 8.87 -0.94 14.46
N GLU A 110 9.19 -0.92 15.74
CA GLU A 110 9.75 -2.06 16.47
C GLU A 110 8.83 -2.41 17.64
N ASN A 111 8.49 -3.67 17.79
CA ASN A 111 7.83 -4.15 19.01
C ASN A 111 8.89 -4.42 20.08
N VAL A 112 9.04 -3.49 21.01
CA VAL A 112 10.02 -3.58 22.11
C VAL A 112 9.44 -4.24 23.35
N GLY A 113 8.17 -4.67 23.30
CA GLY A 113 7.48 -5.40 24.36
C GLY A 113 7.69 -6.91 24.28
N LYS A 114 6.88 -7.63 25.07
CA LYS A 114 6.92 -9.10 25.20
C LYS A 114 5.72 -9.79 24.56
N THR A 115 4.72 -9.06 24.12
CA THR A 115 3.49 -9.56 23.50
C THR A 115 3.39 -9.12 22.06
N GLU A 116 2.74 -9.92 21.21
CA GLU A 116 2.48 -9.57 19.82
C GLU A 116 1.61 -8.30 19.74
N GLY A 117 2.04 -7.33 18.97
CA GLY A 117 1.21 -6.18 18.59
C GLY A 117 0.18 -6.61 17.55
N ARG A 118 -1.12 -6.44 17.87
CA ARG A 118 -2.24 -6.72 16.99
C ARG A 118 -3.02 -5.44 16.73
N VAL A 119 -3.06 -5.02 15.47
CA VAL A 119 -3.61 -3.73 15.06
C VAL A 119 -4.47 -3.90 13.82
N LEU A 120 -5.56 -3.18 13.75
CA LEU A 120 -6.28 -2.92 12.51
C LEU A 120 -5.99 -1.48 12.09
N LEU A 121 -5.38 -1.29 10.92
CA LEU A 121 -5.16 0.02 10.34
C LEU A 121 -6.26 0.32 9.32
N ILE A 122 -6.94 1.43 9.48
CA ILE A 122 -7.97 1.92 8.55
C ILE A 122 -7.35 3.11 7.82
N GLU A 123 -6.78 2.86 6.66
CA GLU A 123 -6.17 3.86 5.79
C GLU A 123 -7.23 4.54 4.93
N LEU A 124 -7.24 5.87 4.91
CA LEU A 124 -8.17 6.65 4.11
C LEU A 124 -7.54 7.02 2.77
N LYS A 125 -8.34 6.97 1.68
CA LYS A 125 -7.86 7.15 0.30
C LYS A 125 -8.17 8.53 -0.29
N TYR A 126 -8.49 9.53 0.53
CA TYR A 126 -8.80 10.89 0.07
C TYR A 126 -7.91 11.94 0.73
#